data_0348b4ad9b8e19f2cf63b5041fe5e5e8
#
_entry.id   0348b4ad9b8e19f2cf63b5041fe5e5e8
#
_cell.length_a   1.000
_cell.length_b   1.000
_cell.length_c   1.000
_cell.angle_alpha   90.00
_cell.angle_beta   90.00
_cell.angle_gamma   90.00
#
_symmetry.space_group_name_H-M   'P 1'
#
loop_
_entity.id
_entity.type
_entity.pdbx_description
1 polymer ?
#
loop_
_entity_poly.entity_id
_entity_poly.type
_entity_poly.pdbx_seq_one_letter_code
_entity_poly.pdbx_strand_id
1 'polypeptide(L)'
;MVQFRGSVVTSDAGLLAYRELDDALGLSDLAGNELADGRTGKNGRHALVGMLRQSVFGRLAGYEDVNDADRLRHDPAMRWVVGGKAAKGRAASPSQMGRFETQWLAASANLSALANLSGNWIDRARRDQSGSEIVLDMDSSVSPTHGEQEQNVWNGHFGCTCYHPLFVFNHFGDLERCELRPGSVHSADNWEAVLKPVVARYKRKASRIYFRGDAAFAMPSMYDYLESEGIDYAIRLPANRILQEEIADLLRRPVGRPPHYVQRLYSTFRYQARSWDKPRRVVAKVEWHPGELFPRVGFIVTNLTRRSKNVVAFYNQRGTAEPHIKEGKGAIKWTRLSCRTFAANAVRLQLHALAYNLGKLPTIARDARCDRRLDAHESPREADKDRRAGRQPRALRHVPDG
;
A
#
# COMPACT_ATOMS: atom_id res chain seq x y z
N MET A 1 2.53 57.01 6.69
CA MET A 1 2.04 55.67 6.32
C MET A 1 3.04 54.65 6.81
N VAL A 2 2.69 53.81 7.79
CA VAL A 2 3.58 52.77 8.34
C VAL A 2 3.57 51.60 7.38
N GLN A 3 4.70 51.29 6.77
CA GLN A 3 4.85 50.07 5.95
C GLN A 3 5.52 48.99 6.77
N PHE A 4 4.88 47.83 6.88
CA PHE A 4 5.48 46.65 7.47
C PHE A 4 6.50 46.08 6.48
N ARG A 5 7.79 46.09 6.85
CA ARG A 5 8.91 45.53 6.05
C ARG A 5 9.49 44.29 6.69
N GLY A 6 8.65 43.50 7.34
CA GLY A 6 9.08 42.23 7.95
C GLY A 6 9.40 41.16 6.90
N SER A 7 10.18 40.16 7.30
CA SER A 7 10.49 38.99 6.49
C SER A 7 9.21 38.21 6.19
N VAL A 8 9.11 37.67 4.98
CA VAL A 8 8.02 36.75 4.61
C VAL A 8 8.35 35.40 5.22
N VAL A 9 7.51 34.91 6.14
CA VAL A 9 7.70 33.67 6.88
C VAL A 9 6.78 32.60 6.33
N THR A 10 7.23 31.35 6.32
CA THR A 10 6.43 30.15 6.00
C THR A 10 6.39 29.20 7.17
N SER A 11 5.25 28.53 7.35
CA SER A 11 5.11 27.37 8.25
C SER A 11 5.53 26.07 7.57
N ASP A 12 5.65 26.06 6.24
CA ASP A 12 5.73 24.87 5.41
C ASP A 12 7.13 24.65 4.81
N ALA A 13 8.18 25.15 5.49
CA ALA A 13 9.58 25.06 5.04
C ALA A 13 10.04 23.61 4.78
N GLY A 14 9.47 22.62 5.48
CA GLY A 14 9.74 21.20 5.26
C GLY A 14 9.43 20.73 3.83
N LEU A 15 8.52 21.39 3.12
CA LEU A 15 8.20 21.08 1.72
C LEU A 15 9.38 21.29 0.77
N LEU A 16 10.35 22.13 1.13
CA LEU A 16 11.55 22.37 0.32
C LEU A 16 12.40 21.09 0.18
N ALA A 17 12.58 20.34 1.28
CA ALA A 17 13.28 19.06 1.25
C ALA A 17 12.56 18.02 0.38
N TYR A 18 11.24 17.95 0.48
CA TYR A 18 10.44 17.07 -0.39
C TYR A 18 10.49 17.50 -1.86
N ARG A 19 10.65 18.79 -2.13
CA ARG A 19 10.83 19.28 -3.50
C ARG A 19 12.16 18.82 -4.11
N GLU A 20 13.24 18.86 -3.35
CA GLU A 20 14.54 18.33 -3.79
C GLU A 20 14.49 16.81 -4.01
N LEU A 21 13.77 16.08 -3.13
CA LEU A 21 13.53 14.64 -3.31
C LEU A 21 12.69 14.34 -4.56
N ASP A 22 11.67 15.16 -4.85
CA ASP A 22 10.88 15.05 -6.08
C ASP A 22 11.75 15.26 -7.32
N ASP A 23 12.64 16.24 -7.30
CA ASP A 23 13.59 16.47 -8.40
C ASP A 23 14.56 15.28 -8.57
N ALA A 24 15.03 14.69 -7.48
CA ALA A 24 15.93 13.54 -7.52
C ALA A 24 15.24 12.24 -8.00
N LEU A 25 14.00 12.00 -7.58
CA LEU A 25 13.23 10.78 -7.87
C LEU A 25 12.20 10.94 -8.99
N GLY A 26 11.97 12.18 -9.44
CA GLY A 26 11.28 12.51 -10.68
C GLY A 26 9.78 12.19 -10.75
N LEU A 27 9.03 12.32 -9.65
CA LEU A 27 7.57 12.18 -9.67
C LEU A 27 6.94 13.21 -10.60
N SER A 28 7.33 14.47 -10.45
CA SER A 28 6.78 15.58 -11.25
C SER A 28 7.14 15.48 -12.73
N ASP A 29 8.34 15.00 -13.05
CA ASP A 29 8.76 14.78 -14.43
C ASP A 29 7.96 13.65 -15.08
N LEU A 30 7.77 12.55 -14.35
CA LEU A 30 6.97 11.43 -14.80
C LEU A 30 5.52 11.87 -15.06
N ALA A 31 4.94 12.63 -14.14
CA ALA A 31 3.59 13.16 -14.29
C ALA A 31 3.48 14.14 -15.49
N GLY A 32 4.50 14.96 -15.74
CA GLY A 32 4.55 15.86 -16.88
C GLY A 32 4.56 15.12 -18.23
N ASN A 33 5.09 13.92 -18.28
CA ASN A 33 5.13 13.08 -19.47
C ASN A 33 3.85 12.25 -19.68
N GLU A 34 3.17 11.87 -18.59
CA GLU A 34 2.00 10.99 -18.64
C GLU A 34 0.67 11.74 -18.70
N LEU A 35 0.60 12.96 -18.14
CA LEU A 35 -0.63 13.74 -18.07
C LEU A 35 -0.76 14.68 -19.28
N ALA A 36 -1.91 14.62 -19.95
CA ALA A 36 -2.22 15.50 -21.07
C ALA A 36 -2.68 16.88 -20.59
N ASP A 37 -2.08 17.94 -21.14
CA ASP A 37 -2.48 19.31 -20.89
C ASP A 37 -3.32 19.87 -22.07
N GLY A 38 -4.63 19.71 -21.97
CA GLY A 38 -5.58 20.22 -22.98
C GLY A 38 -5.93 21.71 -22.82
N ARG A 39 -5.23 22.46 -21.95
CA ARG A 39 -5.56 23.89 -21.68
C ARG A 39 -5.02 24.80 -22.76
N THR A 40 -5.80 25.81 -23.08
CA THR A 40 -5.46 26.82 -24.09
C THR A 40 -5.54 28.22 -23.53
N GLY A 41 -4.85 29.16 -24.18
CA GLY A 41 -4.94 30.61 -23.89
C GLY A 41 -4.50 30.96 -22.45
N LYS A 42 -5.27 31.85 -21.80
CA LYS A 42 -4.96 32.35 -20.44
C LYS A 42 -4.97 31.25 -19.36
N ASN A 43 -5.62 30.12 -19.60
CA ASN A 43 -5.65 29.00 -18.67
C ASN A 43 -4.27 28.34 -18.53
N GLY A 44 -3.36 28.49 -19.49
CA GLY A 44 -1.98 28.00 -19.45
C GLY A 44 -1.00 28.83 -18.60
N ARG A 45 -1.48 29.81 -17.79
CA ARG A 45 -0.61 30.68 -16.97
C ARG A 45 0.31 29.88 -16.03
N HIS A 46 -0.22 28.84 -15.40
CA HIS A 46 0.54 27.91 -14.55
C HIS A 46 0.70 26.60 -15.30
N ALA A 47 1.92 26.09 -15.36
CA ALA A 47 2.19 24.76 -15.96
C ALA A 47 1.42 23.68 -15.23
N LEU A 48 1.01 22.61 -15.93
CA LEU A 48 0.29 21.47 -15.37
C LEU A 48 1.05 20.86 -14.19
N VAL A 49 2.36 20.60 -14.38
CA VAL A 49 3.25 20.07 -13.34
C VAL A 49 3.30 20.99 -12.11
N GLY A 50 3.32 22.32 -12.29
CA GLY A 50 3.29 23.26 -11.18
C GLY A 50 1.99 23.17 -10.37
N MET A 51 0.84 22.98 -11.02
CA MET A 51 -0.44 22.78 -10.32
C MET A 51 -0.52 21.41 -9.66
N LEU A 52 0.04 20.38 -10.28
CA LEU A 52 0.16 19.07 -9.65
C LEU A 52 0.99 19.15 -8.36
N ARG A 53 2.15 19.81 -8.42
CA ARG A 53 2.95 20.07 -7.22
C ARG A 53 2.15 20.82 -6.15
N GLN A 54 1.48 21.88 -6.51
CA GLN A 54 0.65 22.64 -5.56
C GLN A 54 -0.40 21.75 -4.88
N SER A 55 -1.04 20.85 -5.63
CA SER A 55 -2.06 19.93 -5.13
C SER A 55 -1.45 18.85 -4.23
N VAL A 56 -0.40 18.14 -4.68
CA VAL A 56 0.21 17.02 -3.97
C VAL A 56 0.94 17.50 -2.71
N PHE A 57 1.75 18.56 -2.83
CA PHE A 57 2.51 19.10 -1.70
C PHE A 57 1.61 19.82 -0.68
N GLY A 58 0.49 20.42 -1.13
CA GLY A 58 -0.52 20.93 -0.22
C GLY A 58 -1.09 19.83 0.66
N ARG A 59 -1.48 18.70 0.07
CA ARG A 59 -1.98 17.53 0.82
C ARG A 59 -0.93 16.93 1.76
N LEU A 60 0.33 16.89 1.34
CA LEU A 60 1.44 16.45 2.18
C LEU A 60 1.62 17.36 3.41
N ALA A 61 1.40 18.67 3.26
CA ALA A 61 1.42 19.64 4.35
C ALA A 61 0.13 19.66 5.21
N GLY A 62 -0.85 18.79 4.87
CA GLY A 62 -2.09 18.67 5.65
C GLY A 62 -3.22 19.60 5.20
N TYR A 63 -3.07 20.34 4.09
CA TYR A 63 -4.14 21.12 3.50
C TYR A 63 -5.10 20.23 2.72
N GLU A 64 -6.37 20.28 3.06
CA GLU A 64 -7.37 19.30 2.62
C GLU A 64 -8.17 19.76 1.40
N ASP A 65 -8.28 21.08 1.20
CA ASP A 65 -9.20 21.66 0.26
C ASP A 65 -8.49 22.59 -0.75
N VAL A 66 -9.07 22.68 -1.95
CA VAL A 66 -8.61 23.62 -2.97
C VAL A 66 -8.75 25.08 -2.54
N ASN A 67 -9.62 25.41 -1.58
CA ASN A 67 -9.77 26.76 -1.03
C ASN A 67 -8.52 27.21 -0.26
N ASP A 68 -7.74 26.29 0.31
CA ASP A 68 -6.46 26.57 0.96
C ASP A 68 -5.46 27.22 -0.02
N ALA A 69 -5.65 27.02 -1.32
CA ALA A 69 -4.86 27.71 -2.34
C ALA A 69 -4.95 29.23 -2.26
N ASP A 70 -5.97 29.82 -1.61
CA ASP A 70 -6.03 31.27 -1.43
C ASP A 70 -4.87 31.78 -0.56
N ARG A 71 -4.52 31.03 0.47
CA ARG A 71 -3.37 31.30 1.33
C ARG A 71 -2.07 30.78 0.71
N LEU A 72 -2.06 29.51 0.28
CA LEU A 72 -0.87 28.83 -0.22
C LEU A 72 -0.25 29.51 -1.45
N ARG A 73 -1.04 30.13 -2.32
CA ARG A 73 -0.51 30.83 -3.50
C ARG A 73 0.42 32.00 -3.17
N HIS A 74 0.39 32.50 -1.94
CA HIS A 74 1.23 33.59 -1.45
C HIS A 74 2.40 33.08 -0.60
N ASP A 75 2.32 31.85 -0.10
CA ASP A 75 3.35 31.27 0.76
C ASP A 75 4.67 31.08 0.00
N PRO A 76 5.82 31.52 0.55
CA PRO A 76 7.10 31.50 -0.14
C PRO A 76 7.60 30.07 -0.40
N ALA A 77 7.41 29.11 0.52
CA ALA A 77 7.80 27.73 0.33
C ALA A 77 6.95 27.08 -0.77
N MET A 78 5.61 27.27 -0.74
CA MET A 78 4.73 26.73 -1.78
C MET A 78 5.05 27.34 -3.15
N ARG A 79 5.32 28.63 -3.23
CA ARG A 79 5.71 29.27 -4.49
C ARG A 79 7.01 28.71 -5.06
N TRP A 80 7.96 28.40 -4.20
CA TRP A 80 9.22 27.72 -4.58
C TRP A 80 8.96 26.31 -5.07
N VAL A 81 8.19 25.51 -4.33
CA VAL A 81 7.79 24.15 -4.69
C VAL A 81 7.12 24.09 -6.06
N VAL A 82 6.17 24.98 -6.32
CA VAL A 82 5.48 25.08 -7.62
C VAL A 82 6.45 25.46 -8.74
N GLY A 83 7.36 26.36 -8.47
CA GLY A 83 8.39 26.80 -9.40
C GLY A 83 7.87 27.72 -10.53
N GLY A 84 8.73 27.97 -11.52
CA GLY A 84 8.38 28.75 -12.71
C GLY A 84 7.86 30.15 -12.37
N LYS A 85 6.73 30.54 -12.95
CA LYS A 85 6.13 31.87 -12.73
C LYS A 85 5.66 32.11 -11.29
N ALA A 86 5.36 31.02 -10.54
CA ALA A 86 4.93 31.13 -9.15
C ALA A 86 6.05 31.61 -8.23
N ALA A 87 7.30 31.22 -8.47
CA ALA A 87 8.45 31.64 -7.67
C ALA A 87 8.62 33.17 -7.64
N LYS A 88 8.34 33.85 -8.75
CA LYS A 88 8.43 35.32 -8.89
C LYS A 88 7.11 36.06 -8.67
N GLY A 89 5.98 35.33 -8.58
CA GLY A 89 4.64 35.91 -8.49
C GLY A 89 3.76 35.21 -7.47
N ARG A 90 2.68 34.60 -7.92
CA ARG A 90 1.72 33.83 -7.11
C ARG A 90 1.52 32.45 -7.72
N ALA A 91 1.31 31.43 -6.92
CA ALA A 91 0.86 30.13 -7.39
C ALA A 91 -0.63 30.18 -7.81
N ALA A 92 -1.20 29.03 -8.21
CA ALA A 92 -2.56 28.97 -8.72
C ALA A 92 -3.61 29.32 -7.65
N SER A 93 -4.67 30.02 -8.08
CA SER A 93 -5.79 30.40 -7.20
C SER A 93 -6.72 29.21 -6.91
N PRO A 94 -7.61 29.29 -5.90
CA PRO A 94 -8.62 28.27 -5.63
C PRO A 94 -9.43 27.88 -6.86
N SER A 95 -9.90 28.87 -7.64
CA SER A 95 -10.67 28.61 -8.87
C SER A 95 -9.87 27.89 -9.94
N GLN A 96 -8.56 28.14 -10.04
CA GLN A 96 -7.67 27.42 -10.97
C GLN A 96 -7.43 26.00 -10.48
N MET A 97 -7.16 25.80 -9.19
CA MET A 97 -6.99 24.48 -8.60
C MET A 97 -8.27 23.66 -8.66
N GLY A 98 -9.44 24.28 -8.42
CA GLY A 98 -10.74 23.64 -8.57
C GLY A 98 -10.95 23.10 -9.98
N ARG A 99 -10.75 23.93 -11.03
CA ARG A 99 -10.83 23.46 -12.42
C ARG A 99 -9.78 22.40 -12.76
N PHE A 100 -8.58 22.54 -12.22
CA PHE A 100 -7.51 21.55 -12.40
C PHE A 100 -7.96 20.17 -11.94
N GLU A 101 -8.48 20.05 -10.72
CA GLU A 101 -8.89 18.76 -10.14
C GLU A 101 -10.22 18.23 -10.73
N THR A 102 -11.20 19.13 -10.99
CA THR A 102 -12.56 18.70 -11.36
C THR A 102 -12.83 18.65 -12.87
N GLN A 103 -11.99 19.23 -13.70
CA GLN A 103 -12.17 19.27 -15.14
C GLN A 103 -10.97 18.67 -15.89
N TRP A 104 -9.77 19.18 -15.66
CA TRP A 104 -8.62 18.79 -16.48
C TRP A 104 -8.08 17.41 -16.09
N LEU A 105 -7.89 17.14 -14.80
CA LEU A 105 -7.48 15.82 -14.34
C LEU A 105 -8.64 14.80 -14.37
N ALA A 106 -9.88 15.23 -14.33
CA ALA A 106 -11.05 14.37 -14.41
C ALA A 106 -11.36 13.83 -15.81
N ALA A 107 -10.66 14.30 -16.85
CA ALA A 107 -10.71 13.69 -18.17
C ALA A 107 -10.25 12.23 -18.10
N SER A 108 -10.95 11.31 -18.80
CA SER A 108 -10.73 9.86 -18.68
C SER A 108 -9.27 9.45 -18.92
N ALA A 109 -8.59 10.04 -19.89
CA ALA A 109 -7.18 9.78 -20.17
C ALA A 109 -6.28 10.16 -18.98
N ASN A 110 -6.49 11.34 -18.38
CA ASN A 110 -5.72 11.81 -17.24
C ASN A 110 -6.03 10.99 -15.97
N LEU A 111 -7.29 10.62 -15.75
CA LEU A 111 -7.67 9.77 -14.62
C LEU A 111 -7.00 8.39 -14.72
N SER A 112 -6.96 7.80 -15.91
CA SER A 112 -6.23 6.54 -16.15
C SER A 112 -4.72 6.69 -15.93
N ALA A 113 -4.13 7.78 -16.39
CA ALA A 113 -2.71 8.08 -16.17
C ALA A 113 -2.41 8.24 -14.67
N LEU A 114 -3.21 9.03 -13.94
CA LEU A 114 -3.08 9.20 -12.49
C LEU A 114 -3.15 7.85 -11.74
N ALA A 115 -4.06 6.95 -12.13
CA ALA A 115 -4.19 5.65 -11.49
C ALA A 115 -2.93 4.76 -11.66
N ASN A 116 -2.14 4.97 -12.72
CA ASN A 116 -0.89 4.26 -12.97
C ASN A 116 0.33 4.98 -12.37
N LEU A 117 0.23 6.30 -12.20
CA LEU A 117 1.37 7.16 -11.85
C LEU A 117 2.05 6.76 -10.54
N SER A 118 1.27 6.39 -9.51
CA SER A 118 1.79 5.91 -8.22
C SER A 118 2.76 4.75 -8.41
N GLY A 119 2.30 3.69 -9.08
CA GLY A 119 3.10 2.50 -9.31
C GLY A 119 4.30 2.73 -10.24
N ASN A 120 4.12 3.51 -11.33
CA ASN A 120 5.21 3.85 -12.24
C ASN A 120 6.32 4.65 -11.52
N TRP A 121 5.94 5.51 -10.59
CA TRP A 121 6.89 6.27 -9.79
C TRP A 121 7.60 5.40 -8.73
N ILE A 122 6.90 4.48 -8.06
CA ILE A 122 7.50 3.49 -7.13
C ILE A 122 8.59 2.68 -7.87
N ASP A 123 8.32 2.23 -9.07
CA ASP A 123 9.30 1.51 -9.89
C ASP A 123 10.58 2.34 -10.15
N ARG A 124 10.40 3.65 -10.35
CA ARG A 124 11.53 4.58 -10.54
C ARG A 124 12.29 4.82 -9.23
N ALA A 125 11.56 5.02 -8.13
CA ALA A 125 12.13 5.33 -6.82
C ALA A 125 12.84 4.12 -6.18
N ARG A 126 12.37 2.89 -6.48
CA ARG A 126 12.95 1.63 -5.97
C ARG A 126 13.71 0.83 -7.03
N ARG A 127 14.30 1.51 -8.00
CA ARG A 127 14.99 0.87 -9.13
C ARG A 127 16.08 -0.12 -8.69
N ASP A 128 16.78 0.17 -7.60
CA ASP A 128 17.87 -0.66 -7.06
C ASP A 128 17.37 -1.96 -6.41
N GLN A 129 16.04 -2.10 -6.18
CA GLN A 129 15.40 -3.30 -5.62
C GLN A 129 14.77 -4.20 -6.71
N SER A 130 15.12 -3.96 -7.97
CA SER A 130 14.72 -4.80 -9.11
C SER A 130 15.22 -6.23 -8.93
N GLY A 131 14.36 -7.23 -9.19
CA GLY A 131 14.68 -8.66 -9.05
C GLY A 131 14.36 -9.27 -7.68
N SER A 132 13.95 -8.48 -6.70
CA SER A 132 13.52 -8.96 -5.38
C SER A 132 12.12 -9.62 -5.40
N GLU A 133 11.80 -10.38 -4.37
CA GLU A 133 10.44 -10.85 -4.13
C GLU A 133 9.54 -9.67 -3.75
N ILE A 134 8.30 -9.64 -4.24
CA ILE A 134 7.31 -8.62 -3.90
C ILE A 134 6.09 -9.26 -3.23
N VAL A 135 5.62 -8.66 -2.14
CA VAL A 135 4.36 -9.06 -1.48
C VAL A 135 3.36 -7.93 -1.65
N LEU A 136 2.20 -8.28 -2.19
CA LEU A 136 1.09 -7.35 -2.42
C LEU A 136 -0.02 -7.61 -1.41
N ASP A 137 -0.39 -6.59 -0.67
CA ASP A 137 -1.52 -6.58 0.26
C ASP A 137 -2.67 -5.79 -0.31
N MET A 138 -3.82 -6.42 -0.48
CA MET A 138 -5.03 -5.76 -0.94
C MET A 138 -6.01 -5.59 0.21
N ASP A 139 -6.58 -4.39 0.31
CA ASP A 139 -7.58 -4.07 1.32
C ASP A 139 -8.51 -2.95 0.86
N SER A 140 -9.74 -2.96 1.35
CA SER A 140 -10.71 -1.90 1.12
C SER A 140 -10.88 -1.04 2.35
N SER A 141 -11.41 0.16 2.16
CA SER A 141 -11.62 1.06 3.29
C SER A 141 -12.86 1.93 3.09
N VAL A 142 -13.51 2.33 4.17
CA VAL A 142 -14.62 3.26 4.13
C VAL A 142 -14.11 4.71 4.06
N SER A 143 -14.73 5.51 3.18
CA SER A 143 -14.58 6.97 3.12
C SER A 143 -15.94 7.61 3.32
N PRO A 144 -16.33 7.97 4.55
CA PRO A 144 -17.60 8.63 4.83
C PRO A 144 -17.73 9.94 4.04
N THR A 145 -18.92 10.21 3.55
CA THR A 145 -19.25 11.41 2.80
C THR A 145 -20.32 12.22 3.50
N HIS A 146 -20.33 13.52 3.24
CA HIS A 146 -21.31 14.45 3.77
C HIS A 146 -21.92 15.24 2.61
N GLY A 147 -23.25 15.23 2.52
CA GLY A 147 -23.99 15.86 1.43
C GLY A 147 -24.21 14.95 0.22
N GLU A 148 -24.78 15.52 -0.84
CA GLU A 148 -25.14 14.83 -2.07
C GLU A 148 -23.95 14.78 -3.03
N GLN A 149 -23.38 13.62 -3.22
CA GLN A 149 -22.29 13.37 -4.14
C GLN A 149 -22.64 12.21 -5.06
N GLU A 150 -22.18 12.26 -6.27
CA GLU A 150 -22.42 11.21 -7.26
C GLU A 150 -21.85 9.86 -6.77
N GLN A 151 -22.67 8.80 -6.80
CA GLN A 151 -22.34 7.44 -6.38
C GLN A 151 -21.96 7.26 -4.91
N ASN A 152 -22.15 8.26 -4.04
CA ASN A 152 -22.12 7.99 -2.63
C ASN A 152 -23.42 7.26 -2.23
N VAL A 153 -23.29 6.17 -1.50
CA VAL A 153 -24.42 5.31 -1.15
C VAL A 153 -24.32 4.90 0.31
N TRP A 154 -25.49 4.71 0.95
CA TRP A 154 -25.55 4.16 2.29
C TRP A 154 -25.02 2.73 2.30
N ASN A 155 -24.11 2.47 3.22
CA ASN A 155 -23.56 1.14 3.47
C ASN A 155 -23.96 0.67 4.87
N GLY A 156 -24.81 -0.36 4.95
CA GLY A 156 -25.32 -0.89 6.21
C GLY A 156 -24.25 -1.52 7.11
N HIS A 157 -23.16 -2.02 6.53
CA HIS A 157 -22.04 -2.58 7.30
C HIS A 157 -21.27 -1.48 8.04
N PHE A 158 -21.08 -0.33 7.42
CA PHE A 158 -20.37 0.81 8.02
C PHE A 158 -21.31 1.79 8.73
N GLY A 159 -22.62 1.67 8.54
CA GLY A 159 -23.63 2.55 9.13
C GLY A 159 -23.53 4.02 8.67
N CYS A 160 -23.06 4.27 7.46
CA CYS A 160 -22.91 5.63 6.92
C CYS A 160 -23.03 5.66 5.39
N THR A 161 -23.36 6.86 4.86
CA THR A 161 -23.20 7.16 3.43
C THR A 161 -21.73 7.40 3.13
N CYS A 162 -21.20 6.67 2.14
CA CYS A 162 -19.77 6.64 1.92
C CYS A 162 -19.41 6.29 0.47
N TYR A 163 -18.11 6.40 0.18
CA TYR A 163 -17.42 5.62 -0.85
C TYR A 163 -16.69 4.45 -0.21
N HIS A 164 -16.35 3.43 -1.02
CA HIS A 164 -15.66 2.23 -0.59
C HIS A 164 -14.41 1.96 -1.45
N PRO A 165 -13.37 2.80 -1.36
CA PRO A 165 -12.15 2.66 -2.15
C PRO A 165 -11.41 1.37 -1.86
N LEU A 166 -10.70 0.87 -2.87
CA LEU A 166 -9.85 -0.32 -2.82
C LEU A 166 -8.39 0.10 -3.03
N PHE A 167 -7.49 -0.53 -2.27
CA PHE A 167 -6.07 -0.21 -2.24
C PHE A 167 -5.22 -1.46 -2.40
N VAL A 168 -4.07 -1.34 -3.09
CA VAL A 168 -3.01 -2.35 -3.11
C VAL A 168 -1.72 -1.70 -2.62
N PHE A 169 -1.14 -2.26 -1.58
CA PHE A 169 0.16 -1.87 -1.03
C PHE A 169 1.19 -2.96 -1.32
N ASN A 170 2.45 -2.58 -1.43
CA ASN A 170 3.54 -3.52 -1.35
C ASN A 170 4.03 -3.70 0.10
N HIS A 171 4.90 -4.67 0.32
CA HIS A 171 5.43 -4.97 1.67
C HIS A 171 6.34 -3.86 2.26
N PHE A 172 6.77 -2.90 1.44
CA PHE A 172 7.44 -1.70 1.91
C PHE A 172 6.44 -0.64 2.41
N GLY A 173 5.16 -0.86 2.17
CA GLY A 173 4.06 0.04 2.53
C GLY A 173 3.83 1.15 1.52
N ASP A 174 4.36 1.05 0.30
CA ASP A 174 4.03 1.99 -0.77
C ASP A 174 2.68 1.64 -1.35
N LEU A 175 1.88 2.64 -1.67
CA LEU A 175 0.58 2.49 -2.30
C LEU A 175 0.75 2.34 -3.82
N GLU A 176 0.66 1.10 -4.29
CA GLU A 176 0.86 0.72 -5.68
C GLU A 176 -0.23 1.25 -6.61
N ARG A 177 -1.47 1.09 -6.16
CA ARG A 177 -2.66 1.51 -6.89
C ARG A 177 -3.85 1.60 -5.97
N CYS A 178 -4.77 2.51 -6.27
CA CYS A 178 -6.07 2.58 -5.61
C CYS A 178 -7.17 2.91 -6.62
N GLU A 179 -8.41 2.62 -6.24
CA GLU A 179 -9.59 2.94 -7.02
C GLU A 179 -10.72 3.42 -6.12
N LEU A 180 -11.37 4.52 -6.51
CA LEU A 180 -12.60 4.96 -5.87
C LEU A 180 -13.75 4.08 -6.37
N ARG A 181 -14.62 3.64 -5.45
CA ARG A 181 -15.78 2.82 -5.77
C ARG A 181 -17.02 3.34 -5.04
N PRO A 182 -18.24 3.08 -5.56
CA PRO A 182 -19.48 3.37 -4.84
C PRO A 182 -19.50 2.76 -3.44
N GLY A 183 -20.27 3.36 -2.53
CA GLY A 183 -20.34 2.92 -1.14
C GLY A 183 -20.98 1.54 -0.93
N SER A 184 -21.87 1.12 -1.83
CA SER A 184 -22.63 -0.13 -1.72
C SER A 184 -21.92 -1.39 -2.24
N VAL A 185 -20.74 -1.26 -2.86
CA VAL A 185 -20.04 -2.39 -3.46
C VAL A 185 -19.42 -3.32 -2.40
N HIS A 186 -19.31 -4.61 -2.72
CA HIS A 186 -18.58 -5.55 -1.88
C HIS A 186 -17.07 -5.21 -1.83
N SER A 187 -16.40 -5.57 -0.75
CA SER A 187 -14.95 -5.25 -0.57
C SER A 187 -14.07 -5.74 -1.71
N ALA A 188 -14.40 -6.85 -2.33
CA ALA A 188 -13.65 -7.41 -3.45
C ALA A 188 -14.20 -7.07 -4.84
N ASP A 189 -15.26 -6.29 -4.96
CA ASP A 189 -15.76 -5.90 -6.28
C ASP A 189 -14.71 -5.11 -7.06
N ASN A 190 -14.62 -5.35 -8.36
CA ASN A 190 -13.66 -4.71 -9.28
C ASN A 190 -12.17 -4.85 -8.87
N TRP A 191 -11.83 -5.90 -8.11
CA TRP A 191 -10.43 -6.16 -7.71
C TRP A 191 -9.49 -6.26 -8.91
N GLU A 192 -10.00 -6.74 -10.04
CA GLU A 192 -9.23 -6.93 -11.28
C GLU A 192 -8.65 -5.63 -11.82
N ALA A 193 -9.42 -4.54 -11.82
CA ALA A 193 -8.99 -3.23 -12.29
C ALA A 193 -7.86 -2.63 -11.43
N VAL A 194 -7.74 -3.10 -10.18
CA VAL A 194 -6.70 -2.63 -9.25
C VAL A 194 -5.50 -3.57 -9.25
N LEU A 195 -5.70 -4.88 -9.14
CA LEU A 195 -4.61 -5.85 -9.00
C LEU A 195 -3.91 -6.19 -10.31
N LYS A 196 -4.67 -6.45 -11.39
CA LYS A 196 -4.08 -6.89 -12.67
C LYS A 196 -3.01 -5.94 -13.24
N PRO A 197 -3.20 -4.59 -13.25
CA PRO A 197 -2.16 -3.67 -13.69
C PRO A 197 -0.90 -3.70 -12.82
N VAL A 198 -1.04 -3.88 -11.51
CA VAL A 198 0.09 -3.99 -10.59
C VAL A 198 0.89 -5.27 -10.86
N VAL A 199 0.21 -6.41 -10.98
CA VAL A 199 0.83 -7.68 -11.34
C VAL A 199 1.54 -7.61 -12.68
N ALA A 200 0.89 -7.06 -13.72
CA ALA A 200 1.48 -6.90 -15.05
C ALA A 200 2.79 -6.09 -15.04
N ARG A 201 2.85 -5.07 -14.18
CA ARG A 201 4.05 -4.24 -14.00
C ARG A 201 5.20 -5.00 -13.34
N TYR A 202 4.90 -5.87 -12.36
CA TYR A 202 5.89 -6.65 -11.63
C TYR A 202 6.35 -7.94 -12.34
N LYS A 203 5.56 -8.50 -13.27
CA LYS A 203 5.86 -9.76 -13.96
C LYS A 203 7.26 -9.83 -14.59
N ARG A 204 7.81 -8.69 -15.01
CA ARG A 204 9.13 -8.60 -15.66
C ARG A 204 10.24 -8.12 -14.73
N LYS A 205 9.92 -7.80 -13.48
CA LYS A 205 10.83 -7.11 -12.55
C LYS A 205 11.07 -7.90 -11.27
N ALA A 206 10.04 -8.54 -10.74
CA ALA A 206 10.14 -9.33 -9.53
C ALA A 206 10.50 -10.79 -9.85
N SER A 207 11.36 -11.38 -9.01
CA SER A 207 11.68 -12.80 -9.09
C SER A 207 10.49 -13.67 -8.67
N ARG A 208 9.67 -13.17 -7.76
CA ARG A 208 8.48 -13.85 -7.24
C ARG A 208 7.46 -12.83 -6.72
N ILE A 209 6.18 -13.11 -6.97
CA ILE A 209 5.08 -12.28 -6.49
C ILE A 209 4.27 -13.09 -5.47
N TYR A 210 3.97 -12.47 -4.34
CA TYR A 210 3.08 -13.00 -3.32
C TYR A 210 1.88 -12.08 -3.15
N PHE A 211 0.73 -12.68 -2.82
CA PHE A 211 -0.50 -11.94 -2.53
C PHE A 211 -1.04 -12.31 -1.15
N ARG A 212 -1.51 -11.28 -0.41
CA ARG A 212 -2.25 -11.46 0.84
C ARG A 212 -3.56 -10.67 0.79
N GLY A 213 -4.64 -11.30 1.22
CA GLY A 213 -5.96 -10.69 1.25
C GLY A 213 -6.75 -11.12 2.48
N ASP A 214 -7.74 -10.33 2.87
CA ASP A 214 -8.70 -10.72 3.89
C ASP A 214 -9.75 -11.70 3.35
N ALA A 215 -10.77 -11.98 4.17
CA ALA A 215 -11.80 -12.94 3.82
C ALA A 215 -12.71 -12.48 2.66
N ALA A 216 -12.76 -11.20 2.35
CA ALA A 216 -13.52 -10.68 1.23
C ALA A 216 -12.96 -11.15 -0.13
N PHE A 217 -11.66 -11.37 -0.20
CA PHE A 217 -10.97 -11.86 -1.41
C PHE A 217 -10.94 -13.39 -1.52
N ALA A 218 -11.58 -14.10 -0.60
CA ALA A 218 -11.68 -15.58 -0.62
C ALA A 218 -12.71 -16.05 -1.65
N MET A 219 -12.45 -15.84 -2.93
CA MET A 219 -13.36 -16.16 -4.04
C MET A 219 -12.67 -16.92 -5.17
N PRO A 220 -13.40 -17.79 -5.90
CA PRO A 220 -12.82 -18.60 -7.00
C PRO A 220 -12.04 -17.78 -8.02
N SER A 221 -12.62 -16.70 -8.53
CA SER A 221 -12.01 -15.85 -9.56
C SER A 221 -10.64 -15.27 -9.14
N MET A 222 -10.48 -14.95 -7.84
CA MET A 222 -9.21 -14.50 -7.29
C MET A 222 -8.17 -15.63 -7.29
N TYR A 223 -8.55 -16.82 -6.81
CA TYR A 223 -7.63 -17.96 -6.78
C TYR A 223 -7.20 -18.37 -8.18
N ASP A 224 -8.14 -18.48 -9.12
CA ASP A 224 -7.89 -18.89 -10.48
C ASP A 224 -6.94 -17.90 -11.18
N TYR A 225 -7.13 -16.61 -10.98
CA TYR A 225 -6.24 -15.58 -11.48
C TYR A 225 -4.84 -15.70 -10.87
N LEU A 226 -4.72 -15.78 -9.54
CA LEU A 226 -3.41 -15.87 -8.88
C LEU A 226 -2.65 -17.13 -9.29
N GLU A 227 -3.35 -18.26 -9.41
CA GLU A 227 -2.79 -19.54 -9.84
C GLU A 227 -2.38 -19.51 -11.32
N SER A 228 -3.19 -18.90 -12.20
CA SER A 228 -2.86 -18.76 -13.63
C SER A 228 -1.64 -17.85 -13.88
N GLU A 229 -1.44 -16.86 -13.01
CA GLU A 229 -0.32 -15.93 -13.06
C GLU A 229 0.95 -16.47 -12.35
N GLY A 230 0.86 -17.64 -11.71
CA GLY A 230 1.97 -18.22 -10.93
C GLY A 230 2.28 -17.47 -9.65
N ILE A 231 1.29 -16.79 -9.08
CA ILE A 231 1.44 -15.98 -7.86
C ILE A 231 1.16 -16.86 -6.64
N ASP A 232 2.06 -16.81 -5.67
CA ASP A 232 1.87 -17.42 -4.37
C ASP A 232 0.93 -16.56 -3.51
N TYR A 233 0.02 -17.20 -2.76
CA TYR A 233 -0.93 -16.44 -1.98
C TYR A 233 -1.22 -17.03 -0.60
N ALA A 234 -1.70 -16.16 0.30
CA ALA A 234 -2.31 -16.52 1.58
C ALA A 234 -3.52 -15.59 1.82
N ILE A 235 -4.72 -16.15 1.79
CA ILE A 235 -5.98 -15.42 1.91
C ILE A 235 -6.77 -16.00 3.06
N ARG A 236 -7.30 -15.13 3.94
CA ARG A 236 -8.15 -15.58 5.04
C ARG A 236 -9.42 -16.21 4.49
N LEU A 237 -9.79 -17.38 5.04
CA LEU A 237 -11.03 -18.05 4.69
C LEU A 237 -12.01 -17.91 5.86
N PRO A 238 -13.27 -17.49 5.63
CA PRO A 238 -14.28 -17.45 6.68
C PRO A 238 -14.52 -18.83 7.27
N ALA A 239 -14.63 -18.91 8.59
CA ALA A 239 -14.94 -20.16 9.26
C ALA A 239 -16.34 -20.67 8.87
N ASN A 240 -16.47 -21.98 8.67
CA ASN A 240 -17.72 -22.65 8.50
C ASN A 240 -17.72 -24.01 9.23
N ARG A 241 -18.86 -24.67 9.31
CA ARG A 241 -19.00 -25.94 10.04
C ARG A 241 -18.06 -27.02 9.51
N ILE A 242 -17.93 -27.17 8.19
CA ILE A 242 -17.07 -28.22 7.58
C ILE A 242 -15.61 -27.97 7.95
N LEU A 243 -15.13 -26.73 7.86
CA LEU A 243 -13.76 -26.37 8.25
C LEU A 243 -13.48 -26.62 9.75
N GLN A 244 -14.51 -26.43 10.61
CA GLN A 244 -14.38 -26.71 12.03
C GLN A 244 -14.38 -28.22 12.32
N GLU A 245 -15.15 -29.01 11.56
CA GLU A 245 -15.15 -30.48 11.63
C GLU A 245 -13.77 -31.06 11.27
N GLU A 246 -13.08 -30.50 10.26
CA GLU A 246 -11.71 -30.89 9.86
C GLU A 246 -10.64 -30.70 10.95
N ILE A 247 -10.92 -29.88 11.95
CA ILE A 247 -10.01 -29.59 13.07
C ILE A 247 -10.61 -29.94 14.42
N ALA A 248 -11.67 -30.78 14.46
CA ALA A 248 -12.43 -31.08 15.68
C ALA A 248 -11.56 -31.51 16.85
N ASP A 249 -10.50 -32.28 16.59
CA ASP A 249 -9.56 -32.75 17.62
C ASP A 249 -8.76 -31.59 18.24
N LEU A 250 -8.45 -30.54 17.49
CA LEU A 250 -7.75 -29.35 18.00
C LEU A 250 -8.67 -28.41 18.78
N LEU A 251 -9.99 -28.55 18.62
CA LEU A 251 -11.01 -27.77 19.33
C LEU A 251 -11.33 -28.35 20.71
N ARG A 252 -10.87 -29.60 20.99
CA ARG A 252 -10.98 -30.18 22.33
C ARG A 252 -9.96 -29.51 23.25
N ARG A 253 -10.43 -29.09 24.41
CA ARG A 253 -9.55 -28.47 25.40
C ARG A 253 -8.45 -29.47 25.81
N PRO A 254 -7.18 -29.03 25.75
CA PRO A 254 -6.09 -29.88 26.22
C PRO A 254 -6.30 -30.33 27.69
N VAL A 255 -6.05 -31.60 27.96
CA VAL A 255 -6.20 -32.13 29.31
C VAL A 255 -5.08 -31.62 30.21
N GLY A 256 -5.41 -31.31 31.46
CA GLY A 256 -4.48 -30.83 32.47
C GLY A 256 -4.65 -29.36 32.86
N ARG A 257 -3.72 -28.83 33.65
CA ARG A 257 -3.74 -27.41 34.09
C ARG A 257 -3.49 -26.51 32.88
N PRO A 258 -4.34 -25.50 32.64
CA PRO A 258 -4.12 -24.55 31.56
C PRO A 258 -2.76 -23.87 31.67
N PRO A 259 -2.00 -23.76 30.57
CA PRO A 259 -0.75 -23.01 30.57
C PRO A 259 -0.99 -21.54 30.79
N HIS A 260 0.00 -20.82 31.33
CA HIS A 260 -0.05 -19.37 31.50
C HIS A 260 0.26 -18.57 30.22
N TYR A 261 0.50 -19.28 29.10
CA TYR A 261 0.81 -18.71 27.78
C TYR A 261 -0.20 -19.19 26.75
N VAL A 262 -0.27 -18.47 25.63
CA VAL A 262 -1.13 -18.84 24.50
C VAL A 262 -0.59 -20.08 23.81
N GLN A 263 -1.36 -21.17 23.86
CA GLN A 263 -1.02 -22.41 23.15
C GLN A 263 -1.53 -22.33 21.70
N ARG A 264 -0.62 -22.49 20.73
CA ARG A 264 -0.93 -22.42 19.31
C ARG A 264 -0.77 -23.79 18.66
N LEU A 265 -1.86 -24.26 18.04
CA LEU A 265 -1.91 -25.49 17.29
C LEU A 265 -2.16 -25.17 15.82
N TYR A 266 -1.63 -26.00 14.94
CA TYR A 266 -1.75 -25.82 13.49
C TYR A 266 -2.13 -27.12 12.84
N SER A 267 -3.03 -27.06 11.84
CA SER A 267 -3.37 -28.17 10.96
C SER A 267 -3.29 -27.74 9.50
N THR A 268 -3.21 -28.71 8.61
CA THR A 268 -3.29 -28.48 7.18
C THR A 268 -4.01 -29.61 6.51
N PHE A 269 -4.93 -29.27 5.63
CA PHE A 269 -5.77 -30.22 4.89
C PHE A 269 -6.13 -29.67 3.53
N ARG A 270 -6.71 -30.50 2.66
CA ARG A 270 -7.31 -30.07 1.41
C ARG A 270 -8.81 -29.88 1.61
N TYR A 271 -9.28 -28.71 1.19
CA TYR A 271 -10.69 -28.34 1.27
C TYR A 271 -11.17 -27.85 -0.09
N GLN A 272 -12.40 -28.21 -0.43
CA GLN A 272 -13.10 -27.75 -1.61
C GLN A 272 -14.48 -27.22 -1.19
N ALA A 273 -14.67 -25.91 -1.32
CA ALA A 273 -16.01 -25.32 -1.18
C ALA A 273 -16.86 -25.70 -2.39
N ARG A 274 -18.18 -25.70 -2.22
CA ARG A 274 -19.13 -26.03 -3.30
C ARG A 274 -18.95 -25.19 -4.58
N SER A 275 -18.49 -23.95 -4.42
CA SER A 275 -18.24 -23.02 -5.53
C SER A 275 -16.85 -23.14 -6.17
N TRP A 276 -15.97 -24.01 -5.65
CA TRP A 276 -14.62 -24.16 -6.15
C TRP A 276 -14.52 -25.28 -7.18
N ASP A 277 -13.75 -25.07 -8.23
CA ASP A 277 -13.46 -26.03 -9.29
C ASP A 277 -12.57 -27.20 -8.82
N LYS A 278 -11.70 -26.95 -7.84
CA LYS A 278 -10.72 -27.92 -7.32
C LYS A 278 -10.44 -27.70 -5.84
N PRO A 279 -9.96 -28.77 -5.14
CA PRO A 279 -9.56 -28.64 -3.75
C PRO A 279 -8.27 -27.82 -3.62
N ARG A 280 -8.25 -26.88 -2.66
CA ARG A 280 -7.11 -26.05 -2.31
C ARG A 280 -6.60 -26.36 -0.91
N ARG A 281 -5.31 -26.09 -0.67
CA ARG A 281 -4.71 -26.26 0.66
C ARG A 281 -5.28 -25.20 1.60
N VAL A 282 -5.76 -25.63 2.76
CA VAL A 282 -6.15 -24.77 3.88
C VAL A 282 -5.24 -25.04 5.06
N VAL A 283 -4.78 -23.98 5.69
CA VAL A 283 -4.06 -23.99 6.96
C VAL A 283 -4.97 -23.46 8.04
N ALA A 284 -5.17 -24.24 9.09
CA ALA A 284 -5.89 -23.84 10.28
C ALA A 284 -4.92 -23.45 11.41
N LYS A 285 -5.26 -22.39 12.12
CA LYS A 285 -4.62 -21.99 13.37
C LYS A 285 -5.66 -22.01 14.48
N VAL A 286 -5.34 -22.70 15.59
CA VAL A 286 -6.16 -22.75 16.80
C VAL A 286 -5.35 -22.17 17.95
N GLU A 287 -5.87 -21.18 18.65
CA GLU A 287 -5.22 -20.51 19.77
C GLU A 287 -6.04 -20.65 21.05
N TRP A 288 -5.46 -21.30 22.04
CA TRP A 288 -6.01 -21.39 23.39
C TRP A 288 -5.38 -20.30 24.25
N HIS A 289 -6.18 -19.31 24.61
CA HIS A 289 -5.75 -18.23 25.48
C HIS A 289 -6.02 -18.57 26.94
N PRO A 290 -5.14 -18.19 27.87
CA PRO A 290 -5.39 -18.33 29.31
C PRO A 290 -6.70 -17.67 29.72
N GLY A 291 -7.56 -18.41 30.44
CA GLY A 291 -8.85 -17.91 30.92
C GLY A 291 -10.00 -17.93 29.93
N GLU A 292 -9.77 -18.20 28.63
CA GLU A 292 -10.85 -18.36 27.65
C GLU A 292 -11.41 -19.78 27.65
N LEU A 293 -12.73 -19.91 27.52
CA LEU A 293 -13.41 -21.22 27.47
C LEU A 293 -13.29 -21.89 26.11
N PHE A 294 -13.23 -21.11 25.02
CA PHE A 294 -13.18 -21.56 23.64
C PHE A 294 -11.92 -21.08 22.95
N PRO A 295 -11.35 -21.87 22.03
CA PRO A 295 -10.19 -21.44 21.26
C PRO A 295 -10.58 -20.44 20.18
N ARG A 296 -9.65 -19.54 19.85
CA ARG A 296 -9.76 -18.69 18.66
C ARG A 296 -9.26 -19.47 17.45
N VAL A 297 -10.04 -19.44 16.38
CA VAL A 297 -9.77 -20.22 15.17
C VAL A 297 -9.61 -19.30 13.96
N GLY A 298 -8.65 -19.58 13.11
CA GLY A 298 -8.45 -18.91 11.84
C GLY A 298 -8.08 -19.90 10.74
N PHE A 299 -8.63 -19.68 9.54
CA PHE A 299 -8.32 -20.47 8.35
C PHE A 299 -7.69 -19.60 7.28
N ILE A 300 -6.71 -20.14 6.57
CA ILE A 300 -6.00 -19.49 5.47
C ILE A 300 -5.97 -20.45 4.30
N VAL A 301 -6.54 -20.06 3.17
CA VAL A 301 -6.37 -20.77 1.91
C VAL A 301 -5.07 -20.32 1.24
N THR A 302 -4.29 -21.25 0.69
CA THR A 302 -2.96 -20.95 0.17
C THR A 302 -2.49 -22.01 -0.85
N ASN A 303 -1.62 -21.61 -1.77
CA ASN A 303 -0.84 -22.50 -2.63
C ASN A 303 0.64 -22.64 -2.16
N LEU A 304 1.03 -21.92 -1.10
CA LEU A 304 2.37 -21.98 -0.52
C LEU A 304 2.70 -23.41 -0.02
N THR A 305 3.91 -23.88 -0.27
CA THR A 305 4.40 -25.19 0.22
C THR A 305 5.02 -25.13 1.62
N ARG A 306 5.13 -23.93 2.21
CA ARG A 306 5.73 -23.69 3.54
C ARG A 306 4.99 -24.46 4.65
N ARG A 307 5.68 -24.74 5.79
CA ARG A 307 5.05 -25.31 6.99
C ARG A 307 3.91 -24.41 7.49
N SER A 308 2.86 -25.01 8.05
CA SER A 308 1.64 -24.30 8.48
C SER A 308 1.93 -23.09 9.38
N LYS A 309 2.84 -23.23 10.36
CA LYS A 309 3.28 -22.10 11.20
C LYS A 309 3.84 -20.93 10.40
N ASN A 310 4.62 -21.21 9.36
CA ASN A 310 5.25 -20.19 8.52
C ASN A 310 4.24 -19.53 7.57
N VAL A 311 3.22 -20.27 7.08
CA VAL A 311 2.11 -19.70 6.32
C VAL A 311 1.33 -18.71 7.18
N VAL A 312 1.02 -19.08 8.42
CA VAL A 312 0.34 -18.19 9.37
C VAL A 312 1.19 -16.96 9.70
N ALA A 313 2.50 -17.15 9.92
CA ALA A 313 3.41 -16.04 10.17
C ALA A 313 3.48 -15.07 8.97
N PHE A 314 3.57 -15.60 7.76
CA PHE A 314 3.54 -14.83 6.53
C PHE A 314 2.21 -14.04 6.37
N TYR A 315 1.08 -14.72 6.60
CA TYR A 315 -0.23 -14.06 6.54
C TYR A 315 -0.37 -12.95 7.59
N ASN A 316 0.08 -13.17 8.82
CA ASN A 316 -0.06 -12.20 9.89
C ASN A 316 0.71 -10.88 9.63
N GLN A 317 1.74 -10.91 8.79
CA GLN A 317 2.42 -9.68 8.34
C GLN A 317 1.51 -8.78 7.50
N ARG A 318 0.35 -9.27 7.01
CA ARG A 318 -0.68 -8.42 6.39
C ARG A 318 -1.17 -7.31 7.34
N GLY A 319 -1.12 -7.55 8.64
CA GLY A 319 -1.46 -6.53 9.64
C GLY A 319 -0.69 -5.21 9.49
N THR A 320 0.38 -5.16 8.69
CA THR A 320 1.08 -3.92 8.34
C THR A 320 0.31 -3.04 7.34
N ALA A 321 -0.66 -3.57 6.59
CA ALA A 321 -1.49 -2.77 5.67
C ALA A 321 -2.51 -1.87 6.42
N GLU A 322 -3.05 -2.33 7.56
CA GLU A 322 -3.97 -1.53 8.37
C GLU A 322 -3.36 -0.21 8.89
N PRO A 323 -2.12 -0.17 9.43
CA PRO A 323 -1.43 1.07 9.75
C PRO A 323 -1.28 2.01 8.55
N HIS A 324 -1.01 1.50 7.34
CA HIS A 324 -0.89 2.32 6.13
C HIS A 324 -2.22 2.98 5.76
N ILE A 325 -3.32 2.24 5.87
CA ILE A 325 -4.67 2.81 5.68
C ILE A 325 -4.98 3.85 6.74
N LYS A 326 -4.65 3.60 8.01
CA LYS A 326 -4.84 4.57 9.11
C LYS A 326 -4.00 5.83 8.91
N GLU A 327 -2.75 5.68 8.47
CA GLU A 327 -1.86 6.79 8.14
C GLU A 327 -2.44 7.65 7.00
N GLY A 328 -2.90 7.02 5.91
CA GLY A 328 -3.54 7.72 4.81
C GLY A 328 -4.82 8.47 5.22
N LYS A 329 -5.63 7.88 6.11
CA LYS A 329 -6.82 8.56 6.67
C LYS A 329 -6.46 9.71 7.61
N GLY A 330 -5.48 9.52 8.47
CA GLY A 330 -5.11 10.47 9.53
C GLY A 330 -4.19 11.60 9.04
N ALA A 331 -3.05 11.24 8.48
CA ALA A 331 -2.03 12.21 8.07
C ALA A 331 -2.32 12.87 6.71
N ILE A 332 -2.67 12.04 5.71
CA ILE A 332 -2.91 12.52 4.33
C ILE A 332 -4.38 12.87 4.09
N LYS A 333 -5.29 12.36 4.95
CA LYS A 333 -6.72 12.66 4.91
C LYS A 333 -7.41 12.29 3.59
N TRP A 334 -7.04 11.18 3.00
CA TRP A 334 -7.56 10.73 1.70
C TRP A 334 -9.05 10.39 1.67
N THR A 335 -9.70 10.38 2.84
CA THR A 335 -11.16 10.27 2.96
C THR A 335 -11.90 11.61 2.72
N ARG A 336 -11.16 12.72 2.55
CA ARG A 336 -11.74 14.05 2.27
C ARG A 336 -12.10 14.20 0.79
N LEU A 337 -13.16 13.49 0.39
CA LEU A 337 -13.69 13.44 -0.96
C LEU A 337 -14.99 14.24 -1.00
N SER A 338 -14.90 15.54 -1.24
CA SER A 338 -16.00 16.52 -1.12
C SER A 338 -16.47 17.11 -2.45
N CYS A 339 -16.05 16.54 -3.59
CA CYS A 339 -16.51 16.96 -4.89
C CYS A 339 -17.91 16.42 -5.21
N ARG A 340 -18.67 17.13 -6.08
CA ARG A 340 -19.98 16.68 -6.51
C ARG A 340 -19.90 15.45 -7.41
N THR A 341 -18.99 15.45 -8.38
CA THR A 341 -18.87 14.36 -9.36
C THR A 341 -17.97 13.24 -8.85
N PHE A 342 -18.27 12.00 -9.25
CA PHE A 342 -17.49 10.82 -8.92
C PHE A 342 -16.06 10.90 -9.49
N ALA A 343 -15.92 11.33 -10.75
CA ALA A 343 -14.61 11.48 -11.40
C ALA A 343 -13.70 12.46 -10.67
N ALA A 344 -14.23 13.59 -10.18
CA ALA A 344 -13.44 14.55 -9.41
C ALA A 344 -13.00 13.99 -8.04
N ASN A 345 -13.84 13.19 -7.39
CA ASN A 345 -13.46 12.50 -6.16
C ASN A 345 -12.41 11.39 -6.43
N ALA A 346 -12.51 10.69 -7.56
CA ALA A 346 -11.48 9.73 -7.98
C ALA A 346 -10.13 10.44 -8.22
N VAL A 347 -10.10 11.60 -8.87
CA VAL A 347 -8.88 12.43 -9.00
C VAL A 347 -8.33 12.79 -7.62
N ARG A 348 -9.16 13.27 -6.70
CA ARG A 348 -8.71 13.61 -5.34
C ARG A 348 -8.08 12.42 -4.63
N LEU A 349 -8.67 11.24 -4.73
CA LEU A 349 -8.10 10.02 -4.16
C LEU A 349 -6.70 9.73 -4.72
N GLN A 350 -6.50 9.83 -6.05
CA GLN A 350 -5.20 9.64 -6.68
C GLN A 350 -4.17 10.69 -6.23
N LEU A 351 -4.56 11.95 -6.10
CA LEU A 351 -3.68 13.01 -5.61
C LEU A 351 -3.26 12.80 -4.15
N HIS A 352 -4.16 12.29 -3.32
CA HIS A 352 -3.82 11.85 -1.96
C HIS A 352 -2.89 10.64 -1.95
N ALA A 353 -3.08 9.69 -2.86
CA ALA A 353 -2.18 8.53 -3.02
C ALA A 353 -0.75 8.96 -3.37
N LEU A 354 -0.59 9.92 -4.28
CA LEU A 354 0.71 10.50 -4.62
C LEU A 354 1.33 11.23 -3.42
N ALA A 355 0.54 12.01 -2.67
CA ALA A 355 1.01 12.68 -1.46
C ALA A 355 1.45 11.67 -0.38
N TYR A 356 0.70 10.57 -0.21
CA TYR A 356 1.06 9.48 0.70
C TYR A 356 2.42 8.87 0.33
N ASN A 357 2.62 8.51 -0.93
CA ASN A 357 3.88 7.94 -1.39
C ASN A 357 5.04 8.95 -1.28
N LEU A 358 4.80 10.21 -1.62
CA LEU A 358 5.79 11.28 -1.46
C LEU A 358 6.22 11.44 0.01
N GLY A 359 5.28 11.33 0.95
CA GLY A 359 5.55 11.36 2.39
C GLY A 359 6.43 10.20 2.88
N LYS A 360 6.46 9.09 2.16
CA LYS A 360 7.31 7.92 2.46
C LYS A 360 8.74 8.01 1.93
N LEU A 361 9.08 9.01 1.12
CA LEU A 361 10.42 9.17 0.54
C LEU A 361 11.58 9.12 1.55
N PRO A 362 11.49 9.75 2.73
CA PRO A 362 12.57 9.65 3.71
C PRO A 362 12.86 8.21 4.15
N THR A 363 11.83 7.36 4.20
CA THR A 363 11.98 5.92 4.50
C THR A 363 12.68 5.19 3.36
N ILE A 364 12.29 5.44 2.11
CA ILE A 364 12.92 4.88 0.91
C ILE A 364 14.41 5.25 0.86
N ALA A 365 14.74 6.51 1.08
CA ALA A 365 16.12 7.00 1.09
C ALA A 365 16.97 6.39 2.23
N ARG A 366 16.35 6.07 3.37
CA ARG A 366 17.00 5.38 4.49
C ARG A 366 17.27 3.92 4.17
N ASP A 367 16.27 3.20 3.62
CA ASP A 367 16.38 1.80 3.28
C ASP A 367 17.50 1.59 2.24
N ALA A 368 17.55 2.39 1.19
CA ALA A 368 18.62 2.37 0.19
C ALA A 368 20.03 2.67 0.76
N ARG A 369 20.13 3.39 1.89
CA ARG A 369 21.40 3.61 2.59
C ARG A 369 21.78 2.43 3.49
N CYS A 370 20.79 1.76 4.10
CA CYS A 370 21.02 0.56 4.91
C CYS A 370 21.51 -0.58 4.03
N ASP A 371 20.87 -0.83 2.89
CA ASP A 371 21.26 -1.89 1.96
C ASP A 371 22.70 -1.68 1.44
N ARG A 372 23.04 -0.46 1.02
CA ARG A 372 24.43 -0.13 0.62
C ARG A 372 25.48 -0.29 1.74
N ARG A 373 25.08 -0.17 3.00
CA ARG A 373 25.98 -0.41 4.14
C ARG A 373 26.15 -1.90 4.43
N LEU A 374 25.11 -2.70 4.23
CA LEU A 374 25.18 -4.16 4.35
C LEU A 374 26.07 -4.73 3.24
N ASP A 375 25.89 -4.33 2.00
CA ASP A 375 26.73 -4.72 0.86
C ASP A 375 28.20 -4.30 1.02
N ALA A 376 28.45 -3.16 1.65
CA ALA A 376 29.81 -2.67 1.95
C ALA A 376 30.49 -3.41 3.11
N HIS A 377 29.74 -4.08 3.98
CA HIS A 377 30.26 -4.92 5.07
C HIS A 377 30.47 -6.39 4.68
N GLU A 378 29.88 -6.87 3.60
CA GLU A 378 30.19 -8.15 2.95
C GLU A 378 31.39 -8.05 1.99
N SER A 379 32.41 -7.33 2.38
CA SER A 379 33.73 -7.34 1.70
C SER A 379 34.50 -8.61 2.11
N PRO A 380 35.24 -9.26 1.18
CA PRO A 380 35.69 -10.66 1.29
C PRO A 380 36.86 -10.80 2.26
N ARG A 381 36.57 -10.95 3.55
CA ARG A 381 37.54 -11.33 4.60
C ARG A 381 37.39 -12.74 5.16
N GLU A 382 36.43 -13.54 4.70
CA GLU A 382 36.23 -14.91 5.20
C GLU A 382 36.62 -16.05 4.24
N ALA A 383 37.05 -15.75 3.02
CA ALA A 383 37.46 -16.79 2.06
C ALA A 383 38.90 -17.33 2.27
N ASP A 384 39.67 -16.85 3.25
CA ASP A 384 41.07 -17.22 3.39
C ASP A 384 41.42 -17.93 4.72
N LYS A 385 40.45 -18.36 5.53
CA LYS A 385 40.74 -19.11 6.78
C LYS A 385 40.49 -20.61 6.70
N ASP A 386 39.86 -21.15 5.67
CA ASP A 386 39.59 -22.57 5.54
C ASP A 386 40.65 -23.38 4.74
N ARG A 387 41.77 -22.76 4.37
CA ARG A 387 42.86 -23.46 3.66
C ARG A 387 44.07 -23.85 4.52
N ARG A 388 44.01 -23.76 5.84
CA ARG A 388 45.10 -24.21 6.71
C ARG A 388 44.62 -25.04 7.92
N ALA A 389 44.00 -26.17 7.71
CA ALA A 389 43.88 -27.22 8.72
C ALA A 389 43.67 -28.59 8.07
N GLY A 390 44.54 -28.97 7.17
CA GLY A 390 44.75 -30.38 6.83
C GLY A 390 45.63 -31.02 7.87
N ARG A 391 45.07 -31.74 8.85
CA ARG A 391 45.77 -32.80 9.61
C ARG A 391 44.83 -33.94 9.85
N GLN A 392 45.37 -35.11 9.48
CA GLN A 392 44.81 -36.47 9.46
C GLN A 392 44.24 -36.96 10.79
N PRO A 393 43.34 -37.94 10.80
CA PRO A 393 42.78 -38.54 11.98
C PRO A 393 43.75 -39.61 12.56
N ARG A 394 43.91 -39.61 13.87
CA ARG A 394 44.56 -40.69 14.60
C ARG A 394 43.55 -41.64 15.24
N ALA A 395 43.86 -42.91 15.10
CA ALA A 395 43.06 -44.08 15.39
C ALA A 395 42.60 -44.25 16.85
N LEU A 396 41.44 -44.87 16.95
CA LEU A 396 40.84 -45.49 18.14
C LEU A 396 41.79 -46.38 18.95
N ARG A 397 41.72 -46.28 20.27
CA ARG A 397 41.97 -47.39 21.18
C ARG A 397 40.79 -47.58 22.12
N HIS A 398 40.22 -48.79 22.03
CA HIS A 398 39.32 -49.38 22.99
C HIS A 398 40.05 -49.62 24.33
N VAL A 399 39.38 -49.46 25.45
CA VAL A 399 39.62 -50.19 26.73
C VAL A 399 38.26 -50.38 27.42
N PRO A 400 37.99 -51.58 28.00
CA PRO A 400 36.66 -51.98 28.46
C PRO A 400 36.43 -51.76 29.95
N ASP A 401 35.16 -51.85 30.29
CA ASP A 401 34.47 -52.23 31.53
C ASP A 401 35.20 -52.17 32.91
N GLY A 402 34.51 -51.51 33.85
CA GLY A 402 34.60 -51.51 35.27
C GLY A 402 33.46 -50.77 35.92
#